data_fb78fedd7929dedf9e25567ed7b50429
#
_entry.id   fb78fedd7929dedf9e25567ed7b50429
#
_cell.length_a   1.000
_cell.length_b   1.000
_cell.length_c   1.000
_cell.angle_alpha   90.00
_cell.angle_beta   90.00
_cell.angle_gamma   90.00
#
_symmetry.space_group_name_H-M   'P 1'
#
loop_
_entity.id
_entity.type
_entity.pdbx_description
1 polymer ?
#
loop_
_entity_poly.entity_id
_entity_poly.type
_entity_poly.pdbx_seq_one_letter_code
_entity_poly.pdbx_strand_id
1 'polypeptide(L)'
;MPTVRKIPRKMIPILIVVVALAAVAGGAVGVKISSGDPPPKSKPVAVAVDPEIEALLKKGNRNDTADDYFETTSPSFAGAAAGDYNSKFRNLAELLVKDGLSHTIIGLGREMNGSWYEWSERRAPSSDPDAYIRAWRQIVTTMRSVPGQHFKFLWTVYPTGTSVADAWPGSAYVDYIGTDIFDWYGGSKGTYMHTASGALDHEGKWQQILTTEPGGLNWMAAFSRATGKPIIIPEWGLDFHTFGGRDDPLFITNMLAWMKAHHAIGLYWAGGHVTPAPTASGPLLVNQGASSQNNTPGTVNGMGQLMGGRLQFAGVYLPDHEWPSEEADQPVLAPWQHAGYQLILSVPIFPNPPAIKSYSGPPEPGHKSYQLADYPDTVAALRQDA
;
A
#
# COMPACT_ATOMS: atom_id res chain seq x y z
N MET A 1 55.33 -31.08 -4.43
CA MET A 1 54.34 -31.10 -5.53
C MET A 1 53.42 -32.28 -5.30
N PRO A 2 52.12 -32.08 -4.94
CA PRO A 2 51.15 -33.16 -5.05
C PRO A 2 50.14 -32.84 -6.16
N THR A 3 49.86 -33.86 -6.89
CA THR A 3 49.05 -34.02 -8.10
C THR A 3 47.57 -33.68 -7.88
N VAL A 4 47.03 -32.86 -8.77
CA VAL A 4 45.58 -32.51 -8.86
C VAL A 4 44.87 -33.63 -9.59
N ARG A 5 43.90 -34.29 -8.92
CA ARG A 5 42.94 -35.22 -9.53
C ARG A 5 41.77 -34.47 -10.16
N LYS A 6 41.59 -34.65 -11.46
CA LYS A 6 40.41 -34.19 -12.24
C LYS A 6 39.18 -35.07 -11.93
N ILE A 7 38.05 -34.42 -11.60
CA ILE A 7 36.74 -35.05 -11.47
C ILE A 7 35.96 -34.87 -12.80
N PRO A 8 35.35 -35.91 -13.36
CA PRO A 8 34.63 -35.79 -14.65
C PRO A 8 33.26 -35.17 -14.52
N ARG A 9 32.96 -34.22 -15.42
CA ARG A 9 31.63 -33.62 -15.62
C ARG A 9 30.67 -34.65 -16.18
N LYS A 10 29.58 -34.93 -15.46
CA LYS A 10 28.42 -35.64 -15.99
C LYS A 10 27.56 -34.65 -16.78
N MET A 11 27.40 -34.93 -18.06
CA MET A 11 26.49 -34.26 -18.96
C MET A 11 25.05 -34.66 -18.61
N ILE A 12 24.16 -33.67 -18.45
CA ILE A 12 22.70 -33.84 -18.36
C ILE A 12 22.14 -33.62 -19.77
N PRO A 13 21.36 -34.53 -20.33
CA PRO A 13 20.79 -34.31 -21.65
C PRO A 13 19.65 -33.30 -21.62
N ILE A 14 19.76 -32.29 -22.49
CA ILE A 14 18.70 -31.31 -22.77
C ILE A 14 17.69 -32.00 -23.70
N LEU A 15 16.47 -32.17 -23.22
CA LEU A 15 15.35 -32.67 -24.04
C LEU A 15 14.80 -31.48 -24.85
N ILE A 16 15.11 -31.46 -26.15
CA ILE A 16 14.52 -30.52 -27.11
C ILE A 16 13.21 -31.15 -27.63
N VAL A 17 12.09 -30.51 -27.26
CA VAL A 17 10.78 -30.85 -27.87
C VAL A 17 10.65 -30.03 -29.15
N VAL A 18 10.76 -30.69 -30.29
CA VAL A 18 10.49 -30.14 -31.63
C VAL A 18 8.99 -30.27 -31.87
N VAL A 19 8.26 -29.14 -31.92
CA VAL A 19 6.88 -29.10 -32.40
C VAL A 19 6.90 -28.97 -33.92
N ALA A 20 6.52 -30.02 -34.62
CA ALA A 20 6.38 -30.03 -36.07
C ALA A 20 5.12 -29.26 -36.48
N LEU A 21 5.27 -28.17 -37.23
CA LEU A 21 4.19 -27.52 -37.97
C LEU A 21 3.92 -28.31 -39.26
N ALA A 22 2.76 -28.96 -39.33
CA ALA A 22 2.24 -29.50 -40.58
C ALA A 22 1.40 -28.42 -41.29
N ALA A 23 1.90 -27.93 -42.42
CA ALA A 23 1.13 -27.11 -43.32
C ALA A 23 0.21 -28.02 -44.14
N VAL A 24 -1.10 -27.81 -44.10
CA VAL A 24 -2.09 -28.41 -45.02
C VAL A 24 -2.67 -27.30 -45.86
N ALA A 25 -2.50 -27.45 -47.16
CA ALA A 25 -3.00 -26.55 -48.19
C ALA A 25 -4.51 -26.75 -48.46
N GLY A 26 -5.18 -25.64 -48.65
CA GLY A 26 -6.28 -25.39 -49.57
C GLY A 26 -7.55 -26.22 -49.47
N GLY A 27 -8.63 -25.61 -49.00
CA GLY A 27 -9.99 -26.04 -49.19
C GLY A 27 -10.97 -25.07 -48.58
N ALA A 28 -11.51 -24.14 -49.40
CA ALA A 28 -12.57 -23.23 -48.95
C ALA A 28 -13.87 -24.01 -48.75
N VAL A 29 -14.20 -24.32 -47.50
CA VAL A 29 -15.53 -24.77 -47.11
C VAL A 29 -16.18 -23.65 -46.35
N GLY A 30 -17.23 -23.08 -46.96
CA GLY A 30 -18.04 -22.03 -46.30
C GLY A 30 -18.81 -22.62 -45.13
N VAL A 31 -18.30 -22.34 -43.93
CA VAL A 31 -19.01 -22.64 -42.67
C VAL A 31 -19.95 -21.46 -42.39
N LYS A 32 -21.25 -21.68 -42.50
CA LYS A 32 -22.28 -20.83 -41.93
C LYS A 32 -22.07 -20.77 -40.43
N ILE A 33 -21.59 -19.66 -39.91
CA ILE A 33 -21.57 -19.40 -38.48
C ILE A 33 -23.00 -19.13 -38.03
N SER A 34 -23.64 -20.15 -37.47
CA SER A 34 -24.85 -20.00 -36.68
C SER A 34 -24.49 -19.11 -35.49
N SER A 35 -25.24 -18.02 -35.29
CA SER A 35 -25.21 -17.20 -34.09
C SER A 35 -25.69 -18.05 -32.91
N GLY A 36 -24.75 -18.79 -32.31
CA GLY A 36 -24.96 -19.50 -31.05
C GLY A 36 -25.02 -18.51 -29.91
N ASP A 37 -25.90 -18.74 -28.95
CA ASP A 37 -26.02 -18.00 -27.71
C ASP A 37 -24.66 -17.83 -27.02
N PRO A 38 -24.41 -16.69 -26.37
CA PRO A 38 -23.18 -16.49 -25.60
C PRO A 38 -23.05 -17.62 -24.55
N PRO A 39 -21.83 -18.12 -24.32
CA PRO A 39 -21.62 -19.18 -23.34
C PRO A 39 -22.19 -18.76 -21.98
N PRO A 40 -22.80 -19.67 -21.22
CA PRO A 40 -23.37 -19.36 -19.93
C PRO A 40 -22.28 -18.77 -19.04
N LYS A 41 -22.55 -17.60 -18.44
CA LYS A 41 -21.65 -16.97 -17.46
C LYS A 41 -21.39 -18.00 -16.36
N SER A 42 -20.19 -18.55 -16.33
CA SER A 42 -19.74 -19.41 -15.25
C SER A 42 -19.84 -18.62 -13.95
N LYS A 43 -20.58 -19.15 -12.97
CA LYS A 43 -20.58 -18.58 -11.63
C LYS A 43 -19.13 -18.57 -11.13
N PRO A 44 -18.65 -17.49 -10.52
CA PRO A 44 -17.33 -17.47 -9.92
C PRO A 44 -17.23 -18.63 -8.93
N VAL A 45 -16.26 -19.51 -9.13
CA VAL A 45 -15.92 -20.53 -8.13
C VAL A 45 -15.33 -19.75 -6.97
N ALA A 46 -16.00 -19.75 -5.82
CA ALA A 46 -15.46 -19.21 -4.59
C ALA A 46 -14.16 -19.98 -4.28
N VAL A 47 -13.03 -19.32 -4.39
CA VAL A 47 -11.76 -19.90 -3.92
C VAL A 47 -11.87 -19.92 -2.40
N ALA A 48 -11.87 -21.11 -1.81
CA ALA A 48 -11.88 -21.27 -0.35
C ALA A 48 -10.66 -20.52 0.22
N VAL A 49 -10.92 -19.58 1.11
CA VAL A 49 -9.88 -18.85 1.85
C VAL A 49 -9.40 -19.79 2.95
N ASP A 50 -8.09 -19.80 3.22
CA ASP A 50 -7.51 -20.56 4.32
C ASP A 50 -8.22 -20.19 5.65
N PRO A 51 -8.63 -21.15 6.49
CA PRO A 51 -9.37 -20.87 7.72
C PRO A 51 -8.64 -19.94 8.70
N GLU A 52 -7.30 -19.96 8.75
CA GLU A 52 -6.52 -19.06 9.58
C GLU A 52 -6.61 -17.62 9.06
N ILE A 53 -6.51 -17.43 7.74
CA ILE A 53 -6.69 -16.13 7.09
C ILE A 53 -8.11 -15.62 7.33
N GLU A 54 -9.12 -16.46 7.16
CA GLU A 54 -10.53 -16.12 7.38
C GLU A 54 -10.79 -15.68 8.83
N ALA A 55 -10.22 -16.40 9.80
CA ALA A 55 -10.34 -16.04 11.21
C ALA A 55 -9.71 -14.69 11.55
N LEU A 56 -8.56 -14.35 10.94
CA LEU A 56 -7.91 -13.05 11.11
C LEU A 56 -8.71 -11.91 10.48
N LEU A 57 -9.28 -12.12 9.31
CA LEU A 57 -10.08 -11.12 8.61
C LEU A 57 -11.38 -10.78 9.35
N LYS A 58 -11.97 -11.75 10.04
CA LYS A 58 -13.23 -11.60 10.82
C LYS A 58 -13.05 -10.90 12.18
N LYS A 59 -11.81 -10.68 12.63
CA LYS A 59 -11.57 -9.91 13.86
C LYS A 59 -12.09 -8.48 13.72
N GLY A 60 -12.54 -7.91 14.84
CA GLY A 60 -13.12 -6.56 14.87
C GLY A 60 -14.65 -6.52 14.91
N ASN A 61 -15.19 -5.33 15.03
CA ASN A 61 -16.62 -5.09 15.16
C ASN A 61 -17.20 -4.63 13.81
N ARG A 62 -18.25 -5.33 13.33
CA ARG A 62 -18.97 -4.94 12.10
C ARG A 62 -20.06 -3.87 12.33
N ASN A 63 -20.37 -3.54 13.59
CA ASN A 63 -21.50 -2.68 13.92
C ASN A 63 -21.21 -1.18 13.81
N ASP A 64 -20.06 -0.81 13.27
CA ASP A 64 -19.76 0.58 12.98
C ASP A 64 -20.49 0.94 11.68
N THR A 65 -21.63 1.60 11.81
CA THR A 65 -22.39 2.11 10.66
C THR A 65 -21.54 3.17 9.99
N ALA A 66 -21.16 2.91 8.73
CA ALA A 66 -20.63 3.98 7.89
C ALA A 66 -21.64 5.12 7.91
N ASP A 67 -21.20 6.31 8.28
CA ASP A 67 -22.03 7.49 8.09
C ASP A 67 -22.40 7.56 6.61
N ASP A 68 -23.70 7.52 6.33
CA ASP A 68 -24.29 7.59 4.98
C ASP A 68 -24.07 8.99 4.35
N TYR A 69 -22.85 9.47 4.36
CA TYR A 69 -22.52 10.82 3.94
C TYR A 69 -22.42 10.99 2.42
N PHE A 70 -22.53 9.91 1.64
CA PHE A 70 -22.36 10.02 0.20
C PHE A 70 -23.47 9.28 -0.54
N GLU A 71 -24.25 10.04 -1.29
CA GLU A 71 -25.11 9.49 -2.32
C GLU A 71 -24.24 8.68 -3.30
N THR A 72 -24.64 7.44 -3.55
CA THR A 72 -24.00 6.52 -4.48
C THR A 72 -24.18 6.99 -5.90
N THR A 73 -23.40 7.98 -6.30
CA THR A 73 -23.24 8.33 -7.71
C THR A 73 -21.98 7.65 -8.23
N SER A 74 -22.03 7.06 -9.45
CA SER A 74 -20.84 6.53 -10.14
C SER A 74 -19.56 7.32 -9.79
N PRO A 75 -18.43 6.70 -9.52
CA PRO A 75 -18.06 5.32 -9.87
C PRO A 75 -18.48 4.28 -8.83
N SER A 76 -18.48 3.00 -9.24
CA SER A 76 -18.92 1.89 -8.39
C SER A 76 -17.98 0.68 -8.47
N PHE A 77 -17.95 -0.11 -7.40
CA PHE A 77 -17.23 -1.39 -7.41
C PHE A 77 -17.77 -2.37 -8.46
N ALA A 78 -19.07 -2.34 -8.76
CA ALA A 78 -19.66 -3.17 -9.82
C ALA A 78 -19.11 -2.77 -11.19
N GLY A 79 -19.02 -1.49 -11.51
CA GLY A 79 -18.42 -0.97 -12.74
C GLY A 79 -16.93 -1.31 -12.83
N ALA A 80 -16.16 -1.16 -11.72
CA ALA A 80 -14.76 -1.55 -11.69
C ALA A 80 -14.58 -3.05 -11.93
N ALA A 81 -15.42 -3.90 -11.31
CA ALA A 81 -15.41 -5.34 -11.51
C ALA A 81 -15.80 -5.75 -12.94
N ALA A 82 -16.66 -4.98 -13.60
CA ALA A 82 -17.02 -5.17 -15.00
C ALA A 82 -15.94 -4.70 -15.99
N GLY A 83 -14.96 -3.92 -15.52
CA GLY A 83 -13.87 -3.38 -16.33
C GLY A 83 -14.14 -2.01 -16.94
N ASP A 84 -15.19 -1.31 -16.53
CA ASP A 84 -15.56 0.00 -17.08
C ASP A 84 -14.44 1.03 -16.97
N TYR A 85 -13.57 0.87 -15.97
CA TYR A 85 -12.45 1.78 -15.69
C TYR A 85 -11.08 1.21 -16.11
N ASN A 86 -11.03 0.08 -16.81
CA ASN A 86 -9.78 -0.59 -17.18
C ASN A 86 -8.83 0.33 -17.96
N SER A 87 -9.35 1.21 -18.81
CA SER A 87 -8.52 2.15 -19.58
C SER A 87 -7.72 3.09 -18.68
N LYS A 88 -8.29 3.53 -17.55
CA LYS A 88 -7.62 4.43 -16.61
C LYS A 88 -6.38 3.78 -15.99
N PHE A 89 -6.53 2.56 -15.50
CA PHE A 89 -5.44 1.79 -14.87
C PHE A 89 -4.43 1.27 -15.90
N ARG A 90 -4.87 0.93 -17.11
CA ARG A 90 -3.99 0.56 -18.21
C ARG A 90 -3.09 1.73 -18.61
N ASN A 91 -3.65 2.93 -18.79
CA ASN A 91 -2.90 4.13 -19.15
C ASN A 91 -1.84 4.46 -18.10
N LEU A 92 -2.20 4.38 -16.79
CA LEU A 92 -1.22 4.56 -15.71
C LEU A 92 -0.10 3.51 -15.79
N ALA A 93 -0.45 2.25 -16.01
CA ALA A 93 0.55 1.18 -16.10
C ALA A 93 1.48 1.37 -17.31
N GLU A 94 0.95 1.77 -18.46
CA GLU A 94 1.73 2.08 -19.67
C GLU A 94 2.64 3.29 -19.44
N LEU A 95 2.17 4.34 -18.75
CA LEU A 95 2.96 5.50 -18.37
C LEU A 95 4.13 5.09 -17.46
N LEU A 96 3.87 4.32 -16.40
CA LEU A 96 4.90 3.86 -15.49
C LEU A 96 5.98 3.03 -16.20
N VAL A 97 5.60 2.16 -17.14
CA VAL A 97 6.55 1.38 -17.94
C VAL A 97 7.38 2.29 -18.85
N LYS A 98 6.73 3.21 -19.57
CA LYS A 98 7.36 4.20 -20.47
C LYS A 98 8.40 5.06 -19.74
N ASP A 99 8.09 5.44 -18.51
CA ASP A 99 8.92 6.33 -17.68
C ASP A 99 10.00 5.59 -16.88
N GLY A 100 10.19 4.29 -17.11
CA GLY A 100 11.22 3.49 -16.43
C GLY A 100 10.85 3.11 -14.99
N LEU A 101 9.59 3.30 -14.58
CA LEU A 101 9.06 3.00 -13.25
C LEU A 101 8.33 1.63 -13.19
N SER A 102 8.69 0.70 -14.07
CA SER A 102 8.04 -0.61 -14.23
C SER A 102 8.08 -1.52 -13.00
N HIS A 103 8.95 -1.23 -12.03
CA HIS A 103 9.09 -2.00 -10.78
C HIS A 103 8.38 -1.36 -9.58
N THR A 104 7.51 -0.38 -9.82
CA THR A 104 6.76 0.30 -8.76
C THR A 104 5.90 -0.67 -7.96
N ILE A 105 5.85 -0.48 -6.63
CA ILE A 105 4.88 -1.12 -5.75
C ILE A 105 3.62 -0.26 -5.75
N ILE A 106 2.49 -0.83 -6.15
CA ILE A 106 1.21 -0.15 -6.27
C ILE A 106 0.41 -0.37 -4.99
N GLY A 107 0.26 0.66 -4.16
CA GLY A 107 -0.68 0.71 -3.05
C GLY A 107 -2.07 1.08 -3.55
N LEU A 108 -2.85 0.08 -3.97
CA LEU A 108 -4.15 0.30 -4.58
C LEU A 108 -5.22 0.51 -3.51
N GLY A 109 -5.84 1.68 -3.47
CA GLY A 109 -6.91 2.01 -2.53
C GLY A 109 -6.47 1.86 -1.07
N ARG A 110 -5.55 2.73 -0.64
CA ARG A 110 -5.03 2.73 0.75
C ARG A 110 -6.14 2.79 1.79
N GLU A 111 -5.89 2.26 2.99
CA GLU A 111 -6.79 2.33 4.16
C GLU A 111 -8.23 1.94 3.83
N MET A 112 -8.40 0.86 3.06
CA MET A 112 -9.67 0.50 2.43
C MET A 112 -10.81 0.21 3.41
N ASN A 113 -10.52 -0.05 4.69
CA ASN A 113 -11.52 -0.25 5.75
C ASN A 113 -11.87 1.05 6.50
N GLY A 114 -11.25 2.18 6.14
CA GLY A 114 -11.61 3.51 6.61
C GLY A 114 -12.85 4.04 5.89
N SER A 115 -13.72 4.78 6.58
CA SER A 115 -14.96 5.32 5.99
C SER A 115 -14.76 6.62 5.19
N TRP A 116 -13.55 7.15 5.18
CA TRP A 116 -13.23 8.47 4.59
C TRP A 116 -12.87 8.46 3.10
N TYR A 117 -12.79 7.30 2.47
CA TYR A 117 -12.51 7.19 1.05
C TYR A 117 -13.69 6.61 0.27
N GLU A 118 -13.85 7.06 -0.99
CA GLU A 118 -14.83 6.49 -1.93
C GLU A 118 -14.56 5.01 -2.24
N TRP A 119 -13.31 4.58 -2.15
CA TRP A 119 -12.91 3.19 -2.34
C TRP A 119 -12.94 2.33 -1.07
N SER A 120 -13.54 2.82 0.02
CA SER A 120 -13.72 2.01 1.21
C SER A 120 -14.52 0.74 0.87
N GLU A 121 -14.06 -0.43 1.35
CA GLU A 121 -14.77 -1.70 1.17
C GLU A 121 -16.20 -1.65 1.74
N ARG A 122 -16.40 -0.81 2.76
CA ARG A 122 -17.69 -0.58 3.44
C ARG A 122 -18.74 0.03 2.52
N ARG A 123 -18.34 0.57 1.37
CA ARG A 123 -19.24 1.09 0.33
C ARG A 123 -19.67 0.01 -0.67
N ALA A 124 -19.16 -1.22 -0.53
CA ALA A 124 -19.72 -2.34 -1.28
C ALA A 124 -21.17 -2.55 -0.87
N PRO A 125 -22.11 -2.70 -1.83
CA PRO A 125 -23.50 -2.91 -1.49
C PRO A 125 -23.68 -4.15 -0.62
N SER A 126 -24.53 -4.09 0.40
CA SER A 126 -24.84 -5.25 1.26
C SER A 126 -25.40 -6.45 0.47
N SER A 127 -25.99 -6.20 -0.70
CA SER A 127 -26.44 -7.22 -1.65
C SER A 127 -25.31 -7.84 -2.46
N ASP A 128 -24.10 -7.25 -2.42
CA ASP A 128 -22.93 -7.67 -3.17
C ASP A 128 -21.62 -7.36 -2.39
N PRO A 129 -21.41 -8.00 -1.24
CA PRO A 129 -20.26 -7.71 -0.36
C PRO A 129 -18.91 -8.00 -1.02
N ASP A 130 -18.84 -8.89 -2.00
CA ASP A 130 -17.63 -9.23 -2.74
C ASP A 130 -17.27 -8.22 -3.85
N ALA A 131 -18.05 -7.16 -4.03
CA ALA A 131 -17.84 -6.20 -5.11
C ALA A 131 -16.46 -5.53 -5.04
N TYR A 132 -15.99 -5.17 -3.84
CA TYR A 132 -14.63 -4.65 -3.61
C TYR A 132 -13.56 -5.65 -4.08
N ILE A 133 -13.66 -6.91 -3.67
CA ILE A 133 -12.71 -7.97 -4.03
C ILE A 133 -12.61 -8.13 -5.55
N ARG A 134 -13.75 -8.16 -6.23
CA ARG A 134 -13.78 -8.31 -7.70
C ARG A 134 -13.22 -7.08 -8.41
N ALA A 135 -13.53 -5.88 -7.94
CA ALA A 135 -12.98 -4.64 -8.47
C ALA A 135 -11.45 -4.60 -8.34
N TRP A 136 -10.92 -4.90 -7.14
CA TRP A 136 -9.49 -5.01 -6.90
C TRP A 136 -8.82 -5.98 -7.88
N ARG A 137 -9.36 -7.21 -7.98
CA ARG A 137 -8.82 -8.25 -8.88
C ARG A 137 -8.83 -7.82 -10.34
N GLN A 138 -9.89 -7.14 -10.79
CA GLN A 138 -9.99 -6.64 -12.15
C GLN A 138 -8.93 -5.58 -12.46
N ILE A 139 -8.71 -4.64 -11.55
CA ILE A 139 -7.68 -3.60 -11.70
C ILE A 139 -6.28 -4.22 -11.73
N VAL A 140 -5.96 -5.10 -10.79
CA VAL A 140 -4.66 -5.79 -10.74
C VAL A 140 -4.43 -6.59 -12.03
N THR A 141 -5.44 -7.32 -12.51
CA THR A 141 -5.36 -8.07 -13.78
C THR A 141 -5.08 -7.14 -14.95
N THR A 142 -5.77 -6.00 -15.01
CA THR A 142 -5.59 -4.99 -16.06
C THR A 142 -4.17 -4.43 -16.06
N MET A 143 -3.66 -3.99 -14.91
CA MET A 143 -2.31 -3.43 -14.83
C MET A 143 -1.24 -4.49 -15.14
N ARG A 144 -1.41 -5.73 -14.64
CA ARG A 144 -0.49 -6.86 -14.94
C ARG A 144 -0.51 -7.30 -16.40
N SER A 145 -1.53 -6.92 -17.18
CA SER A 145 -1.59 -7.25 -18.62
C SER A 145 -0.72 -6.34 -19.51
N VAL A 146 -0.18 -5.24 -18.97
CA VAL A 146 0.67 -4.31 -19.73
C VAL A 146 2.06 -4.90 -19.93
N PRO A 147 2.56 -5.01 -21.18
CA PRO A 147 3.90 -5.55 -21.44
C PRO A 147 5.02 -4.72 -20.79
N GLY A 148 6.03 -5.39 -20.23
CA GLY A 148 7.19 -4.76 -19.61
C GLY A 148 6.99 -4.30 -18.17
N GLN A 149 5.78 -4.48 -17.62
CA GLN A 149 5.52 -4.20 -16.22
C GLN A 149 6.10 -5.30 -15.31
N HIS A 150 6.50 -4.91 -14.09
CA HIS A 150 6.95 -5.77 -12.99
C HIS A 150 6.34 -5.30 -11.67
N PHE A 151 5.13 -4.77 -11.73
CA PHE A 151 4.44 -4.19 -10.57
C PHE A 151 4.21 -5.23 -9.47
N LYS A 152 4.27 -4.74 -8.26
CA LYS A 152 3.85 -5.45 -7.06
C LYS A 152 2.66 -4.71 -6.45
N PHE A 153 1.73 -5.43 -5.84
CA PHE A 153 0.51 -4.84 -5.31
C PHE A 153 0.48 -4.96 -3.79
N LEU A 154 0.27 -3.81 -3.16
CA LEU A 154 0.19 -3.65 -1.71
C LEU A 154 -1.28 -3.43 -1.31
N TRP A 155 -1.77 -4.29 -0.42
CA TRP A 155 -3.08 -4.18 0.20
C TRP A 155 -2.93 -3.66 1.62
N THR A 156 -3.55 -2.51 1.94
CA THR A 156 -3.39 -1.84 3.23
C THR A 156 -4.70 -1.73 3.98
N VAL A 157 -4.62 -1.91 5.28
CA VAL A 157 -5.69 -1.66 6.24
C VAL A 157 -5.33 -0.50 7.16
N TYR A 158 -6.32 0.11 7.78
CA TYR A 158 -6.13 1.06 8.88
C TYR A 158 -6.56 0.41 10.21
N PRO A 159 -5.87 0.65 11.33
CA PRO A 159 -6.19 0.00 12.61
C PRO A 159 -7.41 0.64 13.29
N THR A 160 -8.58 0.48 12.69
CA THR A 160 -9.87 0.97 13.22
C THR A 160 -10.58 -0.03 14.12
N GLY A 161 -10.13 -1.28 14.14
CA GLY A 161 -10.88 -2.38 14.79
C GLY A 161 -12.12 -2.84 14.01
N THR A 162 -12.31 -2.36 12.77
CA THR A 162 -13.42 -2.79 11.89
C THR A 162 -13.02 -4.04 11.12
N SER A 163 -13.87 -5.08 11.14
CA SER A 163 -13.64 -6.33 10.41
C SER A 163 -13.43 -6.10 8.91
N VAL A 164 -12.45 -6.79 8.34
CA VAL A 164 -12.10 -6.74 6.90
C VAL A 164 -12.42 -8.07 6.18
N ALA A 165 -13.42 -8.80 6.69
CA ALA A 165 -13.75 -10.14 6.19
C ALA A 165 -14.09 -10.19 4.70
N ASP A 166 -14.69 -9.14 4.17
CA ASP A 166 -15.18 -9.08 2.78
C ASP A 166 -14.22 -8.26 1.88
N ALA A 167 -12.97 -8.06 2.30
CA ALA A 167 -12.03 -7.17 1.63
C ALA A 167 -10.73 -7.85 1.13
N TRP A 168 -10.48 -9.11 1.46
CA TRP A 168 -9.26 -9.79 1.07
C TRP A 168 -9.29 -10.25 -0.39
N PRO A 169 -8.46 -9.66 -1.29
CA PRO A 169 -8.50 -10.03 -2.71
C PRO A 169 -7.93 -11.42 -3.00
N GLY A 170 -7.23 -12.01 -2.05
CA GLY A 170 -6.55 -13.30 -2.20
C GLY A 170 -5.08 -13.18 -2.57
N SER A 171 -4.28 -14.16 -2.12
CA SER A 171 -2.81 -14.16 -2.23
C SER A 171 -2.28 -14.08 -3.67
N ALA A 172 -3.06 -14.47 -4.68
CA ALA A 172 -2.67 -14.36 -6.09
C ALA A 172 -2.64 -12.90 -6.60
N TYR A 173 -3.39 -12.00 -5.97
CA TYR A 173 -3.56 -10.62 -6.38
C TYR A 173 -2.80 -9.62 -5.49
N VAL A 174 -2.28 -10.08 -4.35
CA VAL A 174 -1.56 -9.27 -3.37
C VAL A 174 -0.13 -9.76 -3.26
N ASP A 175 0.84 -8.85 -3.36
CA ASP A 175 2.27 -9.15 -3.18
C ASP A 175 2.77 -8.72 -1.81
N TYR A 176 2.22 -7.64 -1.26
CA TYR A 176 2.53 -7.07 0.06
C TYR A 176 1.25 -6.77 0.82
N ILE A 177 1.31 -6.86 2.14
CA ILE A 177 0.26 -6.38 3.05
C ILE A 177 0.78 -5.22 3.88
N GLY A 178 -0.09 -4.33 4.33
CA GLY A 178 0.35 -3.16 5.10
C GLY A 178 -0.70 -2.57 5.99
N THR A 179 -0.24 -1.67 6.87
CA THR A 179 -1.06 -0.86 7.76
C THR A 179 -0.40 0.48 7.99
N ASP A 180 -1.17 1.54 8.22
CA ASP A 180 -0.66 2.86 8.55
C ASP A 180 -0.68 3.06 10.06
N ILE A 181 0.44 3.47 10.64
CA ILE A 181 0.64 3.53 12.10
C ILE A 181 1.10 4.92 12.51
N PHE A 182 0.25 5.61 13.23
CA PHE A 182 0.56 6.93 13.77
C PHE A 182 0.43 6.98 15.28
N ASP A 183 1.28 7.81 15.88
CA ASP A 183 1.23 8.14 17.30
C ASP A 183 0.21 9.27 17.55
N TRP A 184 -1.06 9.00 17.24
CA TRP A 184 -2.15 9.94 17.43
C TRP A 184 -3.39 9.29 18.03
N TYR A 185 -4.31 10.08 18.60
CA TYR A 185 -5.55 9.65 19.22
C TYR A 185 -5.37 8.55 20.32
N GLY A 186 -6.35 7.71 20.49
CA GLY A 186 -6.34 6.61 21.46
C GLY A 186 -7.04 6.95 22.76
N GLY A 187 -7.23 8.23 23.05
CA GLY A 187 -8.05 8.71 24.15
C GLY A 187 -9.51 8.92 23.76
N SER A 188 -10.36 9.23 24.73
CA SER A 188 -11.75 9.57 24.50
C SER A 188 -11.88 10.92 23.77
N LYS A 189 -12.88 11.05 22.88
CA LYS A 189 -13.23 12.30 22.20
C LYS A 189 -12.12 12.89 21.30
N GLY A 190 -11.32 12.04 20.65
CA GLY A 190 -10.27 12.50 19.74
C GLY A 190 -9.08 13.16 20.43
N THR A 191 -8.82 12.84 21.69
CA THR A 191 -7.63 13.28 22.43
C THR A 191 -6.57 12.16 22.43
N TYR A 192 -5.32 12.51 22.76
CA TYR A 192 -4.28 11.53 23.05
C TYR A 192 -4.57 10.80 24.37
N MET A 193 -4.00 9.60 24.55
CA MET A 193 -4.10 8.85 25.81
C MET A 193 -3.36 9.58 26.93
N HIS A 194 -3.94 9.54 28.12
CA HIS A 194 -3.33 10.14 29.33
C HIS A 194 -3.32 9.14 30.47
N THR A 195 -2.27 9.15 31.25
CA THR A 195 -2.15 8.43 32.50
C THR A 195 -3.14 9.00 33.54
N ALA A 196 -3.32 8.30 34.65
CA ALA A 196 -4.14 8.77 35.76
C ALA A 196 -3.65 10.10 36.36
N SER A 197 -2.37 10.46 36.21
CA SER A 197 -1.78 11.75 36.62
C SER A 197 -1.97 12.87 35.62
N GLY A 198 -2.55 12.59 34.43
CA GLY A 198 -2.78 13.57 33.36
C GLY A 198 -1.59 13.77 32.41
N ALA A 199 -0.50 12.99 32.52
CA ALA A 199 0.59 13.00 31.55
C ALA A 199 0.22 12.22 30.29
N LEU A 200 0.89 12.47 29.16
CA LEU A 200 0.73 11.66 27.94
C LEU A 200 1.12 10.20 28.24
N ASP A 201 0.30 9.25 27.80
CA ASP A 201 0.50 7.82 28.04
C ASP A 201 1.05 7.14 26.77
N HIS A 202 2.32 7.37 26.49
CA HIS A 202 3.03 6.79 25.34
C HIS A 202 3.07 5.25 25.39
N GLU A 203 3.26 4.66 26.58
CA GLU A 203 3.27 3.20 26.74
C GLU A 203 1.89 2.61 26.46
N GLY A 204 0.83 3.18 27.03
CA GLY A 204 -0.56 2.76 26.76
C GLY A 204 -0.90 2.88 25.30
N LYS A 205 -0.46 3.95 24.63
CA LYS A 205 -0.62 4.13 23.18
C LYS A 205 0.13 3.05 22.39
N TRP A 206 1.36 2.75 22.76
CA TRP A 206 2.12 1.67 22.12
C TRP A 206 1.41 0.32 22.24
N GLN A 207 0.89 -0.02 23.43
CA GLN A 207 0.12 -1.25 23.64
C GLN A 207 -1.15 -1.27 22.77
N GLN A 208 -1.83 -0.15 22.59
CA GLN A 208 -2.96 -0.05 21.67
C GLN A 208 -2.56 -0.33 20.23
N ILE A 209 -1.45 0.26 19.75
CA ILE A 209 -0.90 0.02 18.41
C ILE A 209 -0.59 -1.46 18.19
N LEU A 210 -0.04 -2.14 19.20
CA LEU A 210 0.24 -3.56 19.11
C LEU A 210 -1.03 -4.41 19.02
N THR A 211 -2.07 -4.08 19.80
CA THR A 211 -3.20 -4.97 20.09
C THR A 211 -4.48 -4.70 19.33
N THR A 212 -4.59 -3.56 18.61
CA THR A 212 -5.77 -3.27 17.77
C THR A 212 -5.96 -4.35 16.69
N GLU A 213 -7.16 -4.87 16.54
CA GLU A 213 -7.49 -5.91 15.57
C GLU A 213 -8.77 -5.56 14.79
N PRO A 214 -8.72 -5.57 13.45
CA PRO A 214 -7.57 -5.74 12.57
C PRO A 214 -6.70 -4.48 12.48
N GLY A 215 -5.53 -4.62 11.89
CA GLY A 215 -4.66 -3.54 11.45
C GLY A 215 -3.56 -3.15 12.42
N GLY A 216 -3.62 -3.51 13.72
CA GLY A 216 -2.50 -3.31 14.65
C GLY A 216 -1.34 -4.28 14.37
N LEU A 217 -0.20 -3.99 14.96
CA LEU A 217 1.06 -4.64 14.59
C LEU A 217 1.09 -6.15 14.86
N ASN A 218 0.48 -6.63 15.95
CA ASN A 218 0.39 -8.08 16.24
C ASN A 218 -0.52 -8.80 15.23
N TRP A 219 -1.62 -8.18 14.86
CA TRP A 219 -2.51 -8.70 13.82
C TRP A 219 -1.78 -8.75 12.47
N MET A 220 -1.06 -7.69 12.10
CA MET A 220 -0.31 -7.62 10.86
C MET A 220 0.76 -8.72 10.79
N ALA A 221 1.49 -8.95 11.88
CA ALA A 221 2.47 -10.03 11.96
C ALA A 221 1.83 -11.43 11.83
N ALA A 222 0.65 -11.64 12.45
CA ALA A 222 -0.10 -12.90 12.32
C ALA A 222 -0.61 -13.08 10.88
N PHE A 223 -1.15 -12.03 10.27
CA PHE A 223 -1.67 -12.04 8.91
C PHE A 223 -0.56 -12.27 7.87
N SER A 224 0.63 -11.69 8.10
CA SER A 224 1.82 -11.95 7.29
C SER A 224 2.23 -13.42 7.33
N ARG A 225 2.26 -14.04 8.52
CA ARG A 225 2.58 -15.48 8.65
C ARG A 225 1.54 -16.35 7.94
N ALA A 226 0.25 -16.07 8.14
CA ALA A 226 -0.84 -16.85 7.54
C ALA A 226 -0.86 -16.75 6.01
N THR A 227 -0.59 -15.57 5.46
CA THR A 227 -0.63 -15.32 4.01
C THR A 227 0.69 -15.57 3.30
N GLY A 228 1.81 -15.62 4.03
CA GLY A 228 3.17 -15.65 3.49
C GLY A 228 3.56 -14.33 2.79
N LYS A 229 2.87 -13.21 3.08
CA LYS A 229 3.14 -11.92 2.43
C LYS A 229 4.03 -11.04 3.30
N PRO A 230 5.07 -10.40 2.72
CA PRO A 230 5.89 -9.43 3.42
C PRO A 230 5.10 -8.16 3.75
N ILE A 231 5.56 -7.45 4.79
CA ILE A 231 4.87 -6.29 5.36
C ILE A 231 5.49 -4.99 4.83
N ILE A 232 4.64 -4.04 4.50
CA ILE A 232 4.99 -2.63 4.30
C ILE A 232 4.16 -1.79 5.28
N ILE A 233 4.80 -0.87 5.98
CA ILE A 233 4.15 0.20 6.74
C ILE A 233 4.31 1.48 5.89
N PRO A 234 3.37 1.77 4.97
CA PRO A 234 3.53 2.84 3.99
C PRO A 234 3.46 4.24 4.58
N GLU A 235 2.81 4.35 5.74
CA GLU A 235 2.75 5.58 6.50
C GLU A 235 2.94 5.27 7.99
N TRP A 236 3.97 5.83 8.61
CA TRP A 236 4.14 5.79 10.05
C TRP A 236 4.83 7.05 10.54
N GLY A 237 4.52 7.50 11.74
CA GLY A 237 5.16 8.69 12.27
C GLY A 237 4.50 9.24 13.51
N LEU A 238 5.12 10.31 14.01
CA LEU A 238 4.62 11.10 15.11
C LEU A 238 3.59 12.11 14.64
N ASP A 239 2.68 12.48 15.54
CA ASP A 239 1.82 13.63 15.39
C ASP A 239 2.13 14.67 16.48
N PHE A 240 2.48 15.86 16.05
CA PHE A 240 2.86 16.98 16.93
C PHE A 240 1.68 17.87 17.31
N HIS A 241 0.46 17.58 16.85
CA HIS A 241 -0.75 18.31 17.21
C HIS A 241 -1.26 17.92 18.62
N THR A 242 -2.34 18.58 19.05
CA THR A 242 -2.91 18.37 20.39
C THR A 242 -3.46 16.96 20.63
N PHE A 243 -3.79 16.25 19.57
CA PHE A 243 -4.29 14.87 19.58
C PHE A 243 -3.20 13.81 19.32
N GLY A 244 -1.94 14.24 19.14
CA GLY A 244 -0.78 13.37 18.95
C GLY A 244 0.09 13.23 20.19
N GLY A 245 0.98 12.25 20.16
CA GLY A 245 1.97 12.00 21.20
C GLY A 245 3.09 13.03 21.27
N ARG A 246 3.21 13.88 20.26
CA ARG A 246 4.23 14.94 20.13
C ARG A 246 5.63 14.34 20.01
N ASP A 247 6.57 14.76 20.88
CA ASP A 247 7.91 14.19 20.95
C ASP A 247 7.86 12.86 21.71
N ASP A 248 7.86 11.75 20.95
CA ASP A 248 7.80 10.37 21.48
C ASP A 248 8.94 9.49 20.93
N PRO A 249 10.14 9.60 21.53
CA PRO A 249 11.26 8.70 21.17
C PRO A 249 10.96 7.21 21.41
N LEU A 250 10.06 6.90 22.37
CA LEU A 250 9.66 5.52 22.66
C LEU A 250 8.92 4.90 21.46
N PHE A 251 7.96 5.63 20.90
CA PHE A 251 7.26 5.18 19.69
C PHE A 251 8.24 4.94 18.55
N ILE A 252 9.17 5.86 18.29
CA ILE A 252 10.18 5.73 17.23
C ILE A 252 11.01 4.46 17.43
N THR A 253 11.60 4.29 18.61
CA THR A 253 12.46 3.13 18.93
C THR A 253 11.68 1.81 18.77
N ASN A 254 10.46 1.76 19.29
CA ASN A 254 9.62 0.58 19.24
C ASN A 254 9.20 0.24 17.79
N MET A 255 8.83 1.24 16.97
CA MET A 255 8.49 1.03 15.56
C MET A 255 9.67 0.49 14.76
N LEU A 256 10.86 1.09 14.89
CA LEU A 256 12.06 0.63 14.20
C LEU A 256 12.46 -0.79 14.63
N ALA A 257 12.41 -1.10 15.94
CA ALA A 257 12.67 -2.43 16.46
C ALA A 257 11.66 -3.47 15.94
N TRP A 258 10.37 -3.12 15.91
CA TRP A 258 9.33 -3.99 15.39
C TRP A 258 9.52 -4.26 13.89
N MET A 259 9.74 -3.22 13.08
CA MET A 259 9.97 -3.35 11.65
C MET A 259 11.19 -4.21 11.34
N LYS A 260 12.28 -4.03 12.08
CA LYS A 260 13.49 -4.85 11.96
C LYS A 260 13.23 -6.32 12.29
N ALA A 261 12.52 -6.60 13.38
CA ALA A 261 12.17 -7.97 13.81
C ALA A 261 11.28 -8.71 12.80
N HIS A 262 10.45 -7.97 12.05
CA HIS A 262 9.52 -8.54 11.06
C HIS A 262 9.97 -8.34 9.61
N HIS A 263 11.17 -7.82 9.37
CA HIS A 263 11.71 -7.49 8.04
C HIS A 263 10.76 -6.60 7.22
N ALA A 264 10.01 -5.74 7.91
CA ALA A 264 9.05 -4.85 7.28
C ALA A 264 9.72 -3.65 6.61
N ILE A 265 9.17 -3.20 5.49
CA ILE A 265 9.52 -1.92 4.89
C ILE A 265 8.73 -0.83 5.61
N GLY A 266 9.38 0.24 6.05
CA GLY A 266 8.72 1.36 6.72
C GLY A 266 8.97 2.69 6.03
N LEU A 267 7.92 3.47 5.76
CA LEU A 267 8.02 4.81 5.21
C LEU A 267 7.57 5.83 6.26
N TYR A 268 8.53 6.59 6.77
CA TYR A 268 8.23 7.66 7.71
C TYR A 268 7.42 8.77 7.03
N TRP A 269 6.29 9.15 7.62
CA TRP A 269 5.48 10.25 7.13
C TRP A 269 6.14 11.59 7.42
N ALA A 270 6.80 12.15 6.42
CA ALA A 270 7.55 13.39 6.56
C ALA A 270 6.66 14.64 6.65
N GLY A 271 5.46 14.59 6.13
CA GLY A 271 4.32 15.52 6.38
C GLY A 271 4.59 17.03 6.34
N GLY A 272 5.65 17.50 5.69
CA GLY A 272 6.08 18.92 5.75
C GLY A 272 6.99 19.24 6.95
N HIS A 273 7.29 18.25 7.79
CA HIS A 273 8.13 18.39 8.98
C HIS A 273 9.63 18.18 8.72
N VAL A 274 10.00 17.97 7.46
CA VAL A 274 11.37 17.71 7.03
C VAL A 274 11.80 18.76 6.03
N THR A 275 12.94 19.41 6.27
CA THR A 275 13.54 20.32 5.31
C THR A 275 14.08 19.53 4.11
N PRO A 276 13.63 19.81 2.87
CA PRO A 276 14.14 19.14 1.68
C PRO A 276 15.65 19.36 1.49
N ALA A 277 16.36 18.32 1.04
CA ALA A 277 17.80 18.38 0.76
C ALA A 277 18.08 17.92 -0.69
N PRO A 278 19.09 18.49 -1.36
CA PRO A 278 19.43 18.10 -2.74
C PRO A 278 19.97 16.67 -2.83
N THR A 279 20.63 16.18 -1.78
CA THR A 279 21.21 14.83 -1.71
C THR A 279 21.16 14.29 -0.29
N ALA A 280 21.18 12.99 -0.12
CA ALA A 280 21.50 12.32 1.13
C ALA A 280 22.83 11.58 0.97
N SER A 281 23.64 11.50 2.02
CA SER A 281 24.93 10.80 2.07
C SER A 281 24.92 9.76 3.19
N GLY A 282 25.88 8.84 3.16
CA GLY A 282 25.99 7.79 4.18
C GLY A 282 25.56 6.41 3.67
N PRO A 283 25.41 5.43 4.56
CA PRO A 283 25.01 4.07 4.22
C PRO A 283 23.61 4.03 3.62
N LEU A 284 23.30 2.96 2.87
CA LEU A 284 21.92 2.67 2.47
C LEU A 284 21.15 2.13 3.68
N LEU A 285 20.08 2.80 4.05
CA LEU A 285 19.16 2.36 5.09
C LEU A 285 18.14 1.39 4.46
N VAL A 286 18.42 0.11 4.60
CA VAL A 286 17.65 -0.97 3.97
C VAL A 286 16.24 -1.05 4.59
N ASN A 287 15.22 -1.22 3.76
CA ASN A 287 13.81 -1.24 4.15
C ASN A 287 13.30 0.09 4.74
N GLN A 288 14.05 1.17 4.65
CA GLN A 288 13.60 2.48 5.11
C GLN A 288 13.24 3.40 3.94
N GLY A 289 12.24 4.22 4.14
CA GLY A 289 11.74 5.19 3.18
C GLY A 289 11.10 6.40 3.84
N ALA A 290 10.65 7.34 3.02
CA ALA A 290 9.83 8.46 3.44
C ALA A 290 8.63 8.63 2.52
N SER A 291 7.51 9.04 3.09
CA SER A 291 6.26 9.37 2.41
C SER A 291 5.74 10.74 2.82
N SER A 292 5.00 11.38 1.95
CA SER A 292 4.22 12.58 2.26
C SER A 292 3.26 12.86 1.09
N GLN A 293 2.20 13.61 1.33
CA GLN A 293 1.18 13.92 0.32
C GLN A 293 1.76 14.66 -0.91
N ASN A 294 2.78 15.51 -0.70
CA ASN A 294 3.49 16.22 -1.77
C ASN A 294 4.98 15.83 -1.76
N ASN A 295 5.24 14.52 -1.75
CA ASN A 295 6.59 14.03 -1.61
C ASN A 295 7.45 14.37 -2.83
N THR A 296 8.70 14.70 -2.57
CA THR A 296 9.71 14.98 -3.59
C THR A 296 10.99 14.22 -3.28
N PRO A 297 11.88 13.98 -4.27
CA PRO A 297 13.20 13.44 -3.99
C PRO A 297 13.97 14.24 -2.92
N GLY A 298 13.78 15.56 -2.89
CA GLY A 298 14.36 16.42 -1.87
C GLY A 298 13.86 16.12 -0.46
N THR A 299 12.58 15.86 -0.27
CA THR A 299 12.00 15.47 1.02
C THR A 299 12.57 14.14 1.51
N VAL A 300 12.66 13.14 0.60
CA VAL A 300 13.23 11.83 0.92
C VAL A 300 14.72 11.95 1.28
N ASN A 301 15.49 12.77 0.55
CA ASN A 301 16.87 13.08 0.89
C ASN A 301 17.00 13.75 2.26
N GLY A 302 16.13 14.73 2.57
CA GLY A 302 16.12 15.41 3.86
C GLY A 302 15.86 14.46 5.02
N MET A 303 14.89 13.54 4.86
CA MET A 303 14.62 12.49 5.85
C MET A 303 15.81 11.55 6.01
N GLY A 304 16.43 11.14 4.90
CA GLY A 304 17.66 10.32 4.94
C GLY A 304 18.78 10.98 5.72
N GLN A 305 19.01 12.31 5.55
CA GLN A 305 19.99 13.05 6.35
C GLN A 305 19.66 13.05 7.85
N LEU A 306 18.38 13.19 8.20
CA LEU A 306 17.94 13.09 9.60
C LEU A 306 18.18 11.71 10.18
N MET A 307 17.93 10.66 9.41
CA MET A 307 18.18 9.26 9.80
C MET A 307 19.64 8.83 9.70
N GLY A 308 20.52 9.66 9.15
CA GLY A 308 21.96 9.38 9.04
C GLY A 308 22.39 8.53 7.85
N GLY A 309 21.56 8.39 6.80
CA GLY A 309 21.88 7.60 5.61
C GLY A 309 21.03 7.94 4.39
N ARG A 310 21.07 7.06 3.39
CA ARG A 310 20.25 7.15 2.18
C ARG A 310 19.08 6.19 2.29
N LEU A 311 17.86 6.68 2.08
CA LEU A 311 16.67 5.85 2.09
C LEU A 311 16.57 5.01 0.81
N GLN A 312 15.96 3.84 0.92
CA GLN A 312 15.75 2.93 -0.20
C GLN A 312 14.42 3.21 -0.93
N PHE A 313 13.38 3.59 -0.19
CA PHE A 313 12.02 3.72 -0.69
C PHE A 313 11.51 5.15 -0.65
N ALA A 314 10.58 5.45 -1.56
CA ALA A 314 9.81 6.68 -1.56
C ALA A 314 8.32 6.37 -1.74
N GLY A 315 7.49 6.87 -0.82
CA GLY A 315 6.03 6.84 -0.92
C GLY A 315 5.54 8.06 -1.70
N VAL A 316 4.75 7.83 -2.73
CA VAL A 316 4.20 8.87 -3.62
C VAL A 316 2.70 8.65 -3.74
N TYR A 317 1.93 9.74 -3.74
CA TYR A 317 0.48 9.70 -3.79
C TYR A 317 0.01 10.35 -5.08
N LEU A 318 -0.76 9.62 -5.87
CA LEU A 318 -1.51 10.22 -6.97
C LEU A 318 -2.66 11.08 -6.41
N PRO A 319 -3.09 12.11 -7.16
CA PRO A 319 -4.25 12.89 -6.79
C PRO A 319 -5.47 11.99 -6.57
N ASP A 320 -6.12 12.14 -5.42
CA ASP A 320 -7.25 11.28 -5.04
C ASP A 320 -8.61 11.84 -5.45
N HIS A 321 -8.64 13.03 -6.09
CA HIS A 321 -9.85 13.63 -6.66
C HIS A 321 -10.00 13.39 -8.16
N GLU A 322 -9.08 12.66 -8.77
CA GLU A 322 -9.02 12.41 -10.21
C GLU A 322 -8.80 10.92 -10.48
N TRP A 323 -9.18 10.50 -11.69
CA TRP A 323 -8.82 9.17 -12.16
C TRP A 323 -7.33 9.09 -12.46
N PRO A 324 -6.66 7.96 -12.16
CA PRO A 324 -5.30 7.74 -12.64
C PRO A 324 -5.28 7.84 -14.16
N SER A 325 -4.50 8.79 -14.68
CA SER A 325 -4.42 9.06 -16.12
C SER A 325 -3.04 9.60 -16.48
N GLU A 326 -2.64 9.39 -17.74
CA GLU A 326 -1.31 9.75 -18.22
C GLU A 326 -1.02 11.26 -18.06
N GLU A 327 -1.99 12.13 -18.35
CA GLU A 327 -1.78 13.57 -18.30
C GLU A 327 -1.75 14.13 -16.88
N ALA A 328 -2.66 13.65 -16.02
CA ALA A 328 -2.78 14.13 -14.65
C ALA A 328 -1.60 13.67 -13.75
N ASP A 329 -1.05 12.49 -14.02
CA ASP A 329 -0.06 11.88 -13.14
C ASP A 329 1.39 12.25 -13.48
N GLN A 330 1.64 12.73 -14.71
CA GLN A 330 2.98 13.07 -15.20
C GLN A 330 3.73 14.07 -14.31
N PRO A 331 3.14 15.18 -13.83
CA PRO A 331 3.84 16.11 -12.95
C PRO A 331 4.24 15.49 -11.59
N VAL A 332 3.47 14.51 -11.12
CA VAL A 332 3.75 13.79 -9.84
C VAL A 332 4.85 12.77 -10.02
N LEU A 333 4.89 12.08 -11.17
CA LEU A 333 5.81 10.97 -11.44
C LEU A 333 7.15 11.39 -12.01
N ALA A 334 7.18 12.47 -12.84
CA ALA A 334 8.40 12.91 -13.53
C ALA A 334 9.63 13.12 -12.62
N PRO A 335 9.53 13.68 -11.40
CA PRO A 335 10.68 13.86 -10.52
C PRO A 335 11.36 12.55 -10.10
N TRP A 336 10.66 11.40 -10.23
CA TRP A 336 11.10 10.13 -9.72
C TRP A 336 11.80 9.24 -10.74
N GLN A 337 11.69 9.54 -12.05
CA GLN A 337 12.25 8.73 -13.15
C GLN A 337 13.74 8.42 -12.99
N HIS A 338 14.50 9.33 -12.37
CA HIS A 338 15.95 9.18 -12.18
C HIS A 338 16.40 9.41 -10.73
N ALA A 339 15.46 9.43 -9.79
CA ALA A 339 15.76 9.72 -8.39
C ALA A 339 16.45 8.57 -7.65
N GLY A 340 16.40 7.35 -8.21
CA GLY A 340 17.10 6.17 -7.66
C GLY A 340 16.38 5.49 -6.49
N TYR A 341 15.14 5.87 -6.20
CA TYR A 341 14.30 5.24 -5.16
C TYR A 341 13.42 4.13 -5.74
N GLN A 342 13.16 3.09 -4.93
CA GLN A 342 12.07 2.17 -5.18
C GLN A 342 10.76 2.86 -4.79
N LEU A 343 9.83 3.04 -5.74
CA LEU A 343 8.57 3.71 -5.46
C LEU A 343 7.52 2.77 -4.86
N ILE A 344 6.79 3.32 -3.87
CA ILE A 344 5.51 2.81 -3.39
C ILE A 344 4.48 3.88 -3.76
N LEU A 345 3.67 3.60 -4.77
CA LEU A 345 2.72 4.55 -5.35
C LEU A 345 1.32 4.29 -4.83
N SER A 346 0.76 5.24 -4.09
CA SER A 346 -0.63 5.19 -3.67
C SER A 346 -1.55 5.60 -4.82
N VAL A 347 -2.40 4.66 -5.24
CA VAL A 347 -3.32 4.80 -6.38
C VAL A 347 -4.76 4.69 -5.90
N PRO A 348 -5.60 5.72 -6.08
CA PRO A 348 -7.01 5.65 -5.76
C PRO A 348 -7.73 4.62 -6.65
N ILE A 349 -8.68 3.87 -6.08
CA ILE A 349 -9.58 3.01 -6.88
C ILE A 349 -10.64 3.86 -7.58
N PHE A 350 -11.13 4.87 -6.89
CA PHE A 350 -12.10 5.85 -7.37
C PHE A 350 -11.67 7.26 -6.99
N PRO A 351 -12.02 8.29 -7.78
CA PRO A 351 -11.88 9.67 -7.35
C PRO A 351 -12.74 9.97 -6.13
N ASN A 352 -12.16 10.65 -5.15
CA ASN A 352 -12.92 11.25 -4.04
C ASN A 352 -13.65 12.51 -4.53
N PRO A 353 -14.87 12.80 -4.05
CA PRO A 353 -15.53 14.06 -4.35
C PRO A 353 -14.69 15.27 -3.88
N PRO A 354 -14.74 16.40 -4.61
CA PRO A 354 -14.00 17.61 -4.22
C PRO A 354 -14.36 18.17 -2.84
N ALA A 355 -15.51 17.75 -2.28
CA ALA A 355 -15.96 18.17 -0.95
C ALA A 355 -15.29 17.42 0.20
N ILE A 356 -14.65 16.29 -0.04
CA ILE A 356 -13.75 15.68 0.94
C ILE A 356 -12.47 16.52 0.91
N LYS A 357 -12.49 17.63 1.61
CA LYS A 357 -11.23 18.25 2.02
C LYS A 357 -10.50 17.16 2.79
N SER A 358 -9.39 16.66 2.21
CA SER A 358 -8.40 15.93 2.99
C SER A 358 -8.32 16.65 4.34
N TYR A 359 -8.38 15.90 5.43
CA TYR A 359 -8.36 16.45 6.78
C TYR A 359 -6.98 17.08 7.06
N SER A 360 -6.64 18.08 6.28
CA SER A 360 -5.79 19.17 6.71
C SER A 360 -6.73 20.05 7.56
N GLY A 361 -6.91 19.67 8.82
CA GLY A 361 -7.48 20.60 9.77
C GLY A 361 -6.84 21.97 9.54
N PRO A 362 -7.58 23.10 9.64
CA PRO A 362 -6.95 24.39 9.53
C PRO A 362 -5.75 24.38 10.47
N PRO A 363 -4.58 24.91 10.06
CA PRO A 363 -3.49 25.09 11.01
C PRO A 363 -4.10 25.78 12.21
N GLU A 364 -4.04 25.14 13.38
CA GLU A 364 -4.61 25.73 14.58
C GLU A 364 -3.97 27.11 14.75
N PRO A 365 -4.75 28.17 15.01
CA PRO A 365 -4.20 29.52 15.13
C PRO A 365 -3.06 29.54 16.17
N GLY A 366 -1.84 29.83 15.70
CA GLY A 366 -0.65 29.92 16.57
C GLY A 366 0.29 28.72 16.53
N HIS A 367 0.01 27.65 15.75
CA HIS A 367 0.95 26.54 15.58
C HIS A 367 2.11 26.95 14.66
N LYS A 368 3.32 26.94 15.23
CA LYS A 368 4.55 26.92 14.45
C LYS A 368 4.57 25.64 13.63
N SER A 369 5.04 25.71 12.38
CA SER A 369 5.35 24.50 11.62
C SER A 369 6.42 23.73 12.38
N TYR A 370 6.07 22.59 12.94
CA TYR A 370 7.03 21.72 13.62
C TYR A 370 8.02 21.17 12.60
N GLN A 371 9.30 21.25 12.91
CA GLN A 371 10.32 20.57 12.15
C GLN A 371 10.82 19.38 12.97
N LEU A 372 10.95 18.22 12.35
CA LEU A 372 11.45 17.01 13.03
C LEU A 372 12.85 17.25 13.64
N ALA A 373 13.65 18.09 13.00
CA ALA A 373 14.96 18.50 13.50
C ALA A 373 14.93 19.24 14.86
N ASP A 374 13.79 19.80 15.27
CA ASP A 374 13.63 20.50 16.54
C ASP A 374 13.50 19.52 17.75
N TYR A 375 13.43 18.21 17.47
CA TYR A 375 13.24 17.15 18.47
C TYR A 375 14.46 16.22 18.50
N PRO A 376 15.53 16.60 19.24
CA PRO A 376 16.82 15.90 19.21
C PRO A 376 16.72 14.45 19.68
N ASP A 377 15.86 14.12 20.64
CA ASP A 377 15.70 12.77 21.17
C ASP A 377 15.01 11.85 20.14
N THR A 378 13.99 12.36 19.48
CA THR A 378 13.36 11.67 18.33
C THR A 378 14.35 11.44 17.18
N VAL A 379 15.15 12.45 16.82
CA VAL A 379 16.18 12.32 15.78
C VAL A 379 17.28 11.32 16.21
N ALA A 380 17.66 11.31 17.48
CA ALA A 380 18.61 10.34 18.01
C ALA A 380 18.05 8.90 17.91
N ALA A 381 16.79 8.69 18.29
CA ALA A 381 16.11 7.39 18.16
C ALA A 381 16.05 6.92 16.69
N LEU A 382 15.70 7.81 15.75
CA LEU A 382 15.69 7.52 14.32
C LEU A 382 17.06 7.07 13.79
N ARG A 383 18.17 7.60 14.34
CA ARG A 383 19.53 7.26 13.90
C ARG A 383 20.10 5.99 14.52
N GLN A 384 19.64 5.63 15.71
CA GLN A 384 20.16 4.45 16.43
C GLN A 384 19.74 3.14 15.81
N ASP A 385 18.52 3.07 15.30
CA ASP A 385 17.86 1.83 14.90
C ASP A 385 17.54 1.74 13.40
N ALA A 386 17.80 2.82 12.63
CA ALA A 386 17.68 2.83 11.16
C ALA A 386 18.88 2.15 10.48
#